data_f6f3388036e9385a0d3179e325957ef4
#
_entry.id   f6f3388036e9385a0d3179e325957ef4
#
_cell.length_a   1.000
_cell.length_b   1.000
_cell.length_c   1.000
_cell.angle_alpha   90.00
_cell.angle_beta   90.00
_cell.angle_gamma   90.00
#
_symmetry.space_group_name_H-M   'P 1'
#
loop_
_entity.id
_entity.type
_entity.pdbx_description
1 polymer ?
#
loop_
_entity_poly.entity_id
_entity_poly.type
_entity_poly.pdbx_seq_one_letter_code
_entity_poly.pdbx_strand_id
1 'polypeptide(L)'
;MSDLIFYTNPMSRGQIARWMLEEVGVPYEQRLLGYGTTMKDDEYLATNPMGKVPAIVHKGNVVTEAAAICLYLADAYPEAGLKPKAEDLAGYYRWTLFCAGPVEAAFSNKGAGLEPPADRQAMFGYGNFDLTINTLEKAVSGKTFIAGDHFSAADVYVGSMIDFMLNFKVLEPRPAFLAYVEPLRERNAYKRAKEIDNALIAEAQAASAVA
;
A
#
# COMPACT_ATOMS: atom_id res chain seq x y z
N MET A 1 -7.35 23.81 -10.70
CA MET A 1 -7.57 22.35 -10.55
C MET A 1 -6.22 21.75 -10.22
N SER A 2 -6.17 20.77 -9.32
CA SER A 2 -4.90 20.08 -9.02
C SER A 2 -4.48 19.26 -10.23
N ASP A 3 -3.17 19.26 -10.56
CA ASP A 3 -2.62 18.42 -11.62
C ASP A 3 -2.52 16.94 -11.21
N LEU A 4 -2.95 16.62 -9.97
CA LEU A 4 -2.92 15.28 -9.38
C LEU A 4 -4.32 14.88 -8.92
N ILE A 5 -4.87 13.84 -9.56
CA ILE A 5 -6.16 13.23 -9.23
C ILE A 5 -5.88 11.87 -8.58
N PHE A 6 -6.56 11.57 -7.48
CA PHE A 6 -6.46 10.33 -6.74
C PHE A 6 -7.80 9.60 -6.71
N TYR A 7 -7.87 8.46 -7.40
CA TYR A 7 -9.02 7.55 -7.39
C TYR A 7 -8.84 6.51 -6.28
N THR A 8 -9.81 6.43 -5.39
CA THR A 8 -9.68 5.60 -4.18
C THR A 8 -11.02 5.07 -3.68
N ASN A 9 -10.91 4.11 -2.78
CA ASN A 9 -11.96 3.71 -1.83
C ASN A 9 -11.30 3.57 -0.46
N PRO A 10 -11.86 4.15 0.62
CA PRO A 10 -11.23 4.14 1.94
C PRO A 10 -11.12 2.74 2.58
N MET A 11 -11.86 1.74 2.07
CA MET A 11 -11.75 0.34 2.50
C MET A 11 -10.88 -0.52 1.56
N SER A 12 -9.88 0.09 0.91
CA SER A 12 -9.01 -0.58 -0.08
C SER A 12 -7.53 -0.31 0.17
N ARG A 13 -6.65 -0.87 -0.71
CA ARG A 13 -5.23 -0.45 -0.78
C ARG A 13 -5.06 1.04 -1.13
N GLY A 14 -6.15 1.76 -1.41
CA GLY A 14 -6.16 3.21 -1.51
C GLY A 14 -5.59 3.91 -0.28
N GLN A 15 -5.75 3.33 0.91
CA GLN A 15 -5.15 3.84 2.15
C GLN A 15 -3.60 3.96 2.06
N ILE A 16 -2.94 3.06 1.34
CA ILE A 16 -1.48 3.10 1.12
C ILE A 16 -1.11 4.33 0.30
N ALA A 17 -1.81 4.52 -0.83
CA ALA A 17 -1.58 5.66 -1.70
C ALA A 17 -1.93 6.99 -1.01
N ARG A 18 -2.98 7.03 -0.17
CA ARG A 18 -3.29 8.21 0.64
C ARG A 18 -2.17 8.54 1.60
N TRP A 19 -1.66 7.57 2.36
CA TRP A 19 -0.53 7.84 3.25
C TRP A 19 0.67 8.40 2.46
N MET A 20 0.97 7.82 1.29
CA MET A 20 2.05 8.33 0.43
C MET A 20 1.79 9.77 -0.02
N LEU A 21 0.56 10.13 -0.41
CA LEU A 21 0.17 11.49 -0.79
C LEU A 21 0.33 12.47 0.39
N GLU A 22 -0.05 12.06 1.60
CA GLU A 22 0.13 12.87 2.80
C GLU A 22 1.61 13.04 3.20
N GLU A 23 2.48 12.06 2.91
CA GLU A 23 3.94 12.19 3.09
C GLU A 23 4.55 13.15 2.06
N VAL A 24 4.07 13.12 0.83
CA VAL A 24 4.48 14.07 -0.22
C VAL A 24 4.01 15.49 0.10
N GLY A 25 2.82 15.64 0.68
CA GLY A 25 2.30 16.91 1.17
C GLY A 25 1.83 17.88 0.06
N VAL A 26 1.54 17.39 -1.15
CA VAL A 26 1.02 18.21 -2.25
C VAL A 26 -0.51 18.13 -2.34
N PRO A 27 -1.19 19.18 -2.82
CA PRO A 27 -2.64 19.13 -3.03
C PRO A 27 -3.01 18.13 -4.13
N TYR A 28 -4.08 17.39 -3.91
CA TYR A 28 -4.65 16.45 -4.87
C TYR A 28 -6.18 16.52 -4.90
N GLU A 29 -6.78 16.22 -6.05
CA GLU A 29 -8.22 16.03 -6.18
C GLU A 29 -8.55 14.58 -5.85
N GLN A 30 -9.44 14.34 -4.88
CA GLN A 30 -9.90 13.01 -4.53
C GLN A 30 -11.16 12.63 -5.30
N ARG A 31 -11.20 11.42 -5.86
CA ARG A 31 -12.37 10.80 -6.45
C ARG A 31 -12.67 9.47 -5.77
N LEU A 32 -13.80 9.42 -5.06
CA LEU A 32 -14.25 8.21 -4.37
C LEU A 32 -15.01 7.30 -5.34
N LEU A 33 -14.64 6.02 -5.34
CA LEU A 33 -15.26 5.00 -6.18
C LEU A 33 -15.82 3.86 -5.35
N GLY A 34 -17.03 3.40 -5.72
CA GLY A 34 -17.74 2.30 -5.07
C GLY A 34 -17.40 0.93 -5.70
N TYR A 35 -17.26 -0.08 -4.83
CA TYR A 35 -17.13 -1.48 -5.29
C TYR A 35 -18.38 -1.94 -6.05
N GLY A 36 -18.18 -2.59 -7.21
CA GLY A 36 -19.27 -3.12 -8.03
C GLY A 36 -20.14 -2.06 -8.71
N THR A 37 -19.84 -0.78 -8.51
CA THR A 37 -20.53 0.38 -9.11
C THR A 37 -19.54 1.24 -9.88
N THR A 38 -19.23 2.46 -9.43
CA THR A 38 -18.41 3.43 -10.16
C THR A 38 -16.97 2.97 -10.47
N MET A 39 -16.45 1.94 -9.79
CA MET A 39 -15.21 1.28 -10.24
C MET A 39 -15.35 0.52 -11.56
N LYS A 40 -16.58 0.27 -12.01
CA LYS A 40 -16.88 -0.50 -13.24
C LYS A 40 -17.56 0.35 -14.31
N ASP A 41 -17.69 1.65 -14.08
CA ASP A 41 -18.24 2.58 -15.07
C ASP A 41 -17.20 2.83 -16.17
N ASP A 42 -17.66 3.02 -17.39
CA ASP A 42 -16.82 3.24 -18.59
C ASP A 42 -15.84 4.40 -18.40
N GLU A 43 -16.25 5.46 -17.70
CA GLU A 43 -15.39 6.60 -17.38
C GLU A 43 -14.14 6.19 -16.60
N TYR A 44 -14.31 5.35 -15.55
CA TYR A 44 -13.17 4.91 -14.78
C TYR A 44 -12.40 3.78 -15.47
N LEU A 45 -13.06 2.90 -16.18
CA LEU A 45 -12.40 1.83 -16.96
C LEU A 45 -11.51 2.41 -18.07
N ALA A 46 -11.81 3.58 -18.60
CA ALA A 46 -10.92 4.31 -19.51
C ALA A 46 -9.61 4.75 -18.81
N THR A 47 -9.64 4.99 -17.50
CA THR A 47 -8.44 5.30 -16.68
C THR A 47 -7.73 4.04 -16.21
N ASN A 48 -8.45 3.08 -15.65
CA ASN A 48 -7.92 1.80 -15.21
C ASN A 48 -8.79 0.63 -15.69
N PRO A 49 -8.40 -0.06 -16.77
CA PRO A 49 -9.17 -1.17 -17.34
C PRO A 49 -9.43 -2.34 -16.38
N MET A 50 -8.62 -2.50 -15.33
CA MET A 50 -8.87 -3.47 -14.26
C MET A 50 -10.08 -3.09 -13.40
N GLY A 51 -10.49 -1.82 -13.40
CA GLY A 51 -11.54 -1.30 -12.53
C GLY A 51 -11.22 -1.56 -11.05
N LYS A 52 -10.00 -1.26 -10.65
CA LYS A 52 -9.46 -1.41 -9.29
C LYS A 52 -8.89 -0.07 -8.81
N VAL A 53 -8.84 0.12 -7.51
CA VAL A 53 -8.20 1.25 -6.84
C VAL A 53 -7.09 0.75 -5.92
N PRO A 54 -6.04 1.59 -5.67
CA PRO A 54 -5.88 2.97 -6.09
C PRO A 54 -5.41 3.16 -7.52
N ALA A 55 -5.68 4.35 -8.06
CA ALA A 55 -5.03 4.89 -9.24
C ALA A 55 -4.80 6.40 -9.05
N ILE A 56 -3.79 6.95 -9.70
CA ILE A 56 -3.61 8.40 -9.79
C ILE A 56 -3.49 8.83 -11.25
N VAL A 57 -3.90 10.07 -11.52
CA VAL A 57 -3.58 10.75 -12.77
C VAL A 57 -2.78 12.00 -12.42
N HIS A 58 -1.53 12.07 -12.88
CA HIS A 58 -0.65 13.19 -12.63
C HIS A 58 -0.15 13.77 -13.93
N LYS A 59 -0.51 15.04 -14.20
CA LYS A 59 -0.16 15.73 -15.47
C LYS A 59 -0.53 14.91 -16.71
N GLY A 60 -1.71 14.27 -16.68
CA GLY A 60 -2.22 13.42 -17.75
C GLY A 60 -1.66 11.99 -17.80
N ASN A 61 -0.72 11.63 -16.96
CA ASN A 61 -0.18 10.27 -16.89
C ASN A 61 -0.93 9.45 -15.83
N VAL A 62 -1.40 8.28 -16.23
CA VAL A 62 -2.05 7.33 -15.32
C VAL A 62 -1.01 6.45 -14.64
N VAL A 63 -1.09 6.31 -13.33
CA VAL A 63 -0.30 5.33 -12.56
C VAL A 63 -1.26 4.48 -11.73
N THR A 64 -1.22 3.18 -11.94
CA THR A 64 -1.92 2.18 -11.14
C THR A 64 -0.93 1.42 -10.29
N GLU A 65 -1.40 0.44 -9.50
CA GLU A 65 -0.64 -0.35 -8.52
C GLU A 65 -0.09 0.50 -7.35
N ALA A 66 -0.53 0.19 -6.13
CA ALA A 66 -0.16 0.96 -4.94
C ALA A 66 1.36 1.10 -4.75
N ALA A 67 2.14 0.05 -5.05
CA ALA A 67 3.60 0.11 -5.00
C ALA A 67 4.16 1.08 -6.04
N ALA A 68 3.66 1.00 -7.28
CA ALA A 68 4.10 1.89 -8.36
C ALA A 68 3.73 3.35 -8.07
N ILE A 69 2.56 3.60 -7.50
CA ILE A 69 2.14 4.94 -7.06
C ILE A 69 3.11 5.49 -6.00
N CYS A 70 3.48 4.68 -5.00
CA CYS A 70 4.46 5.08 -3.97
C CYS A 70 5.81 5.44 -4.60
N LEU A 71 6.35 4.58 -5.47
CA LEU A 71 7.63 4.81 -6.13
C LEU A 71 7.58 6.05 -7.05
N TYR A 72 6.51 6.18 -7.84
CA TYR A 72 6.31 7.29 -8.75
C TYR A 72 6.22 8.64 -8.02
N LEU A 73 5.47 8.71 -6.95
CA LEU A 73 5.33 9.95 -6.16
C LEU A 73 6.65 10.35 -5.51
N ALA A 74 7.47 9.40 -5.05
CA ALA A 74 8.81 9.68 -4.54
C ALA A 74 9.75 10.24 -5.62
N ASP A 75 9.60 9.80 -6.87
CA ASP A 75 10.36 10.33 -8.01
C ASP A 75 9.83 11.67 -8.51
N ALA A 76 8.49 11.83 -8.55
CA ALA A 76 7.84 13.04 -9.05
C ALA A 76 8.00 14.25 -8.12
N TYR A 77 8.22 14.00 -6.81
CA TYR A 77 8.35 15.02 -5.78
C TYR A 77 9.62 14.77 -4.95
N PRO A 78 10.81 14.97 -5.54
CA PRO A 78 12.08 14.66 -4.88
C PRO A 78 12.33 15.51 -3.62
N GLU A 79 11.72 16.68 -3.51
CA GLU A 79 11.78 17.56 -2.36
C GLU A 79 11.14 16.96 -1.10
N ALA A 80 10.26 15.97 -1.23
CA ALA A 80 9.69 15.25 -0.11
C ALA A 80 10.69 14.27 0.55
N GLY A 81 11.83 13.99 -0.11
CA GLY A 81 12.90 13.16 0.45
C GLY A 81 12.53 11.68 0.62
N LEU A 82 11.53 11.18 -0.13
CA LEU A 82 10.99 9.82 0.02
C LEU A 82 11.68 8.77 -0.85
N LYS A 83 12.58 9.20 -1.73
CA LYS A 83 13.48 8.30 -2.48
C LYS A 83 14.81 8.22 -1.73
N PRO A 84 15.34 7.01 -1.43
CA PRO A 84 16.60 6.87 -0.74
C PRO A 84 17.79 7.21 -1.66
N LYS A 85 18.97 7.30 -1.06
CA LYS A 85 20.23 7.49 -1.77
C LYS A 85 20.55 6.33 -2.71
N ALA A 86 21.46 6.56 -3.65
CA ALA A 86 21.83 5.58 -4.68
C ALA A 86 22.30 4.23 -4.11
N GLU A 87 23.04 4.26 -2.99
CA GLU A 87 23.54 3.07 -2.30
C GLU A 87 22.43 2.19 -1.72
N ASP A 88 21.27 2.76 -1.39
CA ASP A 88 20.14 2.09 -0.76
C ASP A 88 19.07 1.62 -1.77
N LEU A 89 19.18 1.99 -3.04
CA LEU A 89 18.18 1.68 -4.08
C LEU A 89 17.95 0.18 -4.25
N ALA A 90 18.97 -0.65 -4.05
CA ALA A 90 18.81 -2.10 -4.15
C ALA A 90 17.84 -2.64 -3.11
N GLY A 91 17.95 -2.19 -1.86
CA GLY A 91 17.00 -2.52 -0.77
C GLY A 91 15.61 -1.93 -1.03
N TYR A 92 15.56 -0.69 -1.48
CA TYR A 92 14.34 0.04 -1.81
C TYR A 92 13.45 -0.71 -2.82
N TYR A 93 14.00 -1.05 -3.97
CA TYR A 93 13.27 -1.80 -4.98
C TYR A 93 12.98 -3.24 -4.55
N ARG A 94 14.00 -3.91 -3.97
CA ARG A 94 13.85 -5.30 -3.53
C ARG A 94 12.66 -5.48 -2.62
N TRP A 95 12.58 -4.71 -1.53
CA TRP A 95 11.57 -4.92 -0.50
C TRP A 95 10.21 -4.38 -0.89
N THR A 96 10.14 -3.29 -1.65
CA THR A 96 8.87 -2.81 -2.23
C THR A 96 8.27 -3.87 -3.15
N LEU A 97 9.05 -4.41 -4.08
CA LEU A 97 8.57 -5.41 -5.04
C LEU A 97 8.34 -6.78 -4.39
N PHE A 98 9.13 -7.14 -3.36
CA PHE A 98 8.85 -8.34 -2.58
C PHE A 98 7.48 -8.26 -1.88
N CYS A 99 7.12 -7.11 -1.35
CA CYS A 99 5.80 -6.92 -0.77
C CYS A 99 4.69 -6.84 -1.83
N ALA A 100 4.94 -6.21 -2.99
CA ALA A 100 3.95 -6.09 -4.05
C ALA A 100 3.67 -7.41 -4.80
N GLY A 101 4.61 -8.33 -4.82
CA GLY A 101 4.47 -9.63 -5.46
C GLY A 101 4.29 -10.75 -4.42
N PRO A 102 5.38 -11.32 -3.89
CA PRO A 102 5.32 -12.47 -2.98
C PRO A 102 4.41 -12.27 -1.76
N VAL A 103 4.53 -11.14 -1.03
CA VAL A 103 3.74 -10.90 0.18
C VAL A 103 2.26 -10.70 -0.14
N GLU A 104 1.93 -9.92 -1.18
CA GLU A 104 0.54 -9.71 -1.61
C GLU A 104 -0.11 -11.01 -2.06
N ALA A 105 0.60 -11.86 -2.83
CA ALA A 105 0.10 -13.16 -3.26
C ALA A 105 -0.10 -14.10 -2.05
N ALA A 106 0.85 -14.18 -1.14
CA ALA A 106 0.75 -14.99 0.07
C ALA A 106 -0.42 -14.55 0.95
N PHE A 107 -0.58 -13.23 1.16
CA PHE A 107 -1.67 -12.63 1.94
C PHE A 107 -3.04 -12.94 1.32
N SER A 108 -3.20 -12.66 0.03
CA SER A 108 -4.48 -12.85 -0.66
C SER A 108 -4.88 -14.32 -0.72
N ASN A 109 -3.95 -15.23 -1.00
CA ASN A 109 -4.21 -16.66 -1.03
C ASN A 109 -4.55 -17.20 0.38
N LYS A 110 -3.80 -16.79 1.41
CA LYS A 110 -4.10 -17.18 2.80
C LYS A 110 -5.47 -16.70 3.23
N GLY A 111 -5.83 -15.45 2.91
CA GLY A 111 -7.15 -14.87 3.20
C GLY A 111 -8.29 -15.58 2.47
N ALA A 112 -8.03 -16.14 1.29
CA ALA A 112 -8.98 -16.93 0.50
C ALA A 112 -9.00 -18.43 0.87
N GLY A 113 -8.20 -18.87 1.85
CA GLY A 113 -8.08 -20.29 2.22
C GLY A 113 -7.34 -21.13 1.18
N LEU A 114 -6.53 -20.50 0.32
CA LEU A 114 -5.77 -21.17 -0.73
C LEU A 114 -4.31 -21.34 -0.29
N GLU A 115 -3.82 -22.57 -0.38
CA GLU A 115 -2.41 -22.89 -0.13
C GLU A 115 -1.81 -23.65 -1.32
N PRO A 116 -0.59 -23.31 -1.75
CA PRO A 116 0.09 -24.07 -2.80
C PRO A 116 0.32 -25.52 -2.33
N PRO A 117 0.00 -26.54 -3.17
CA PRO A 117 0.33 -27.92 -2.87
C PRO A 117 1.83 -28.08 -2.59
N ALA A 118 2.19 -28.89 -1.58
CA ALA A 118 3.57 -29.03 -1.11
C ALA A 118 4.57 -29.40 -2.23
N ASP A 119 4.16 -30.24 -3.16
CA ASP A 119 4.94 -30.68 -4.32
C ASP A 119 5.03 -29.63 -5.44
N ARG A 120 4.27 -28.54 -5.36
CA ARG A 120 4.21 -27.49 -6.38
C ARG A 120 4.62 -26.11 -5.89
N GLN A 121 5.05 -25.96 -4.65
CA GLN A 121 5.43 -24.66 -4.07
C GLN A 121 6.49 -23.92 -4.89
N ALA A 122 7.42 -24.64 -5.53
CA ALA A 122 8.44 -24.05 -6.39
C ALA A 122 7.89 -23.31 -7.63
N MET A 123 6.64 -23.60 -8.05
CA MET A 123 5.98 -22.93 -9.18
C MET A 123 5.35 -21.59 -8.78
N PHE A 124 5.13 -21.37 -7.50
CA PHE A 124 4.54 -20.13 -6.98
C PHE A 124 5.66 -19.16 -6.59
N GLY A 125 5.61 -17.93 -7.08
CA GLY A 125 6.65 -16.91 -6.81
C GLY A 125 6.87 -16.58 -5.34
N TYR A 126 5.90 -16.90 -4.47
CA TYR A 126 6.01 -16.74 -3.01
C TYR A 126 6.32 -18.06 -2.28
N GLY A 127 6.36 -19.20 -2.98
CA GLY A 127 6.57 -20.52 -2.37
C GLY A 127 5.40 -20.93 -1.48
N ASN A 128 5.44 -20.56 -0.21
CA ASN A 128 4.35 -20.71 0.75
C ASN A 128 4.28 -19.50 1.70
N PHE A 129 3.20 -19.42 2.48
CA PHE A 129 2.95 -18.31 3.39
C PHE A 129 4.07 -18.15 4.42
N ASP A 130 4.47 -19.23 5.10
CA ASP A 130 5.46 -19.19 6.18
C ASP A 130 6.84 -18.74 5.67
N LEU A 131 7.28 -19.25 4.51
CA LEU A 131 8.53 -18.83 3.88
C LEU A 131 8.53 -17.32 3.61
N THR A 132 7.42 -16.82 3.06
CA THR A 132 7.27 -15.41 2.71
C THR A 132 7.27 -14.53 3.95
N ILE A 133 6.48 -14.89 4.98
CA ILE A 133 6.38 -14.12 6.22
C ILE A 133 7.70 -14.16 7.02
N ASN A 134 8.36 -15.30 7.10
CA ASN A 134 9.67 -15.41 7.76
C ASN A 134 10.75 -14.58 7.02
N THR A 135 10.65 -14.46 5.70
CA THR A 135 11.54 -13.60 4.90
C THR A 135 11.26 -12.12 5.18
N LEU A 136 9.98 -11.73 5.26
CA LEU A 136 9.59 -10.36 5.61
C LEU A 136 10.03 -10.01 7.03
N GLU A 137 9.84 -10.91 8.00
CA GLU A 137 10.30 -10.72 9.37
C GLU A 137 11.80 -10.45 9.44
N LYS A 138 12.61 -11.27 8.76
CA LYS A 138 14.06 -11.06 8.68
C LYS A 138 14.41 -9.70 8.04
N ALA A 139 13.63 -9.26 7.06
CA ALA A 139 13.87 -7.99 6.38
C ALA A 139 13.70 -6.78 7.29
N VAL A 140 12.73 -6.81 8.20
CA VAL A 140 12.41 -5.69 9.12
C VAL A 140 13.09 -5.82 10.49
N SER A 141 13.59 -7.01 10.86
CA SER A 141 14.18 -7.25 12.19
C SER A 141 15.36 -6.32 12.47
N GLY A 142 15.25 -5.57 13.57
CA GLY A 142 16.30 -4.63 14.02
C GLY A 142 16.48 -3.41 13.13
N LYS A 143 15.55 -3.14 12.23
CA LYS A 143 15.62 -1.99 11.33
C LYS A 143 14.61 -0.92 11.72
N THR A 144 15.04 0.34 11.63
CA THR A 144 14.14 1.51 11.72
C THR A 144 13.43 1.73 10.37
N PHE A 145 14.16 1.60 9.25
CA PHE A 145 13.65 1.72 7.89
C PHE A 145 14.13 0.54 7.06
N ILE A 146 13.31 0.13 6.07
CA ILE A 146 13.57 -1.09 5.31
C ILE A 146 14.73 -0.96 4.32
N ALA A 147 14.97 0.25 3.83
CA ALA A 147 15.95 0.54 2.78
C ALA A 147 16.88 1.70 3.20
N GLY A 148 17.89 1.40 4.01
CA GLY A 148 18.87 2.38 4.46
C GLY A 148 18.51 3.08 5.79
N ASP A 149 19.06 4.27 6.00
CA ASP A 149 18.98 4.99 7.29
C ASP A 149 17.86 6.05 7.34
N HIS A 150 17.10 6.22 6.26
CA HIS A 150 16.06 7.23 6.14
C HIS A 150 14.74 6.62 5.73
N PHE A 151 13.66 7.23 6.23
CA PHE A 151 12.30 6.89 5.82
C PHE A 151 12.12 7.12 4.31
N SER A 152 11.45 6.18 3.64
CA SER A 152 11.25 6.20 2.20
C SER A 152 9.86 5.68 1.79
N ALA A 153 9.52 5.78 0.52
CA ALA A 153 8.30 5.19 -0.03
C ALA A 153 8.23 3.67 0.16
N ALA A 154 9.38 2.98 0.30
CA ALA A 154 9.41 1.56 0.64
C ALA A 154 8.83 1.29 2.04
N ASP A 155 9.08 2.18 3.01
CA ASP A 155 8.53 2.06 4.36
C ASP A 155 7.03 2.32 4.39
N VAL A 156 6.55 3.28 3.56
CA VAL A 156 5.11 3.49 3.37
C VAL A 156 4.45 2.21 2.87
N TYR A 157 5.00 1.59 1.84
CA TYR A 157 4.39 0.41 1.23
C TYR A 157 4.52 -0.84 2.10
N VAL A 158 5.73 -1.16 2.58
CA VAL A 158 6.01 -2.34 3.42
C VAL A 158 5.29 -2.23 4.76
N GLY A 159 5.36 -1.06 5.41
CA GLY A 159 4.67 -0.80 6.67
C GLY A 159 3.15 -0.96 6.53
N SER A 160 2.57 -0.42 5.46
CA SER A 160 1.14 -0.59 5.17
C SER A 160 0.76 -2.04 4.95
N MET A 161 1.57 -2.83 4.25
CA MET A 161 1.30 -4.26 4.01
C MET A 161 1.31 -5.06 5.31
N ILE A 162 2.28 -4.79 6.20
CA ILE A 162 2.31 -5.41 7.54
C ILE A 162 1.07 -5.01 8.34
N ASP A 163 0.72 -3.71 8.37
CA ASP A 163 -0.47 -3.21 9.04
C ASP A 163 -1.75 -3.86 8.54
N PHE A 164 -1.93 -3.99 7.22
CA PHE A 164 -3.08 -4.68 6.65
C PHE A 164 -3.17 -6.13 7.13
N MET A 165 -2.07 -6.87 7.07
CA MET A 165 -2.05 -8.27 7.48
C MET A 165 -2.34 -8.44 8.97
N LEU A 166 -1.85 -7.54 9.83
CA LEU A 166 -2.14 -7.52 11.27
C LEU A 166 -3.62 -7.21 11.55
N ASN A 167 -4.17 -6.17 10.88
CA ASN A 167 -5.56 -5.74 11.07
C ASN A 167 -6.57 -6.79 10.59
N PHE A 168 -6.28 -7.50 9.51
CA PHE A 168 -7.10 -8.60 9.02
C PHE A 168 -6.85 -9.93 9.77
N LYS A 169 -5.94 -9.93 10.78
CA LYS A 169 -5.58 -11.11 11.58
C LYS A 169 -5.07 -12.29 10.73
N VAL A 170 -4.48 -12.00 9.58
CA VAL A 170 -3.80 -12.99 8.72
C VAL A 170 -2.35 -13.17 9.16
N LEU A 171 -1.78 -12.14 9.78
CA LEU A 171 -0.44 -12.14 10.34
C LEU A 171 -0.49 -12.13 11.88
N GLU A 172 0.26 -13.02 12.52
CA GLU A 172 0.47 -12.95 13.96
C GLU A 172 1.32 -11.73 14.34
N PRO A 173 1.04 -11.07 15.48
CA PRO A 173 1.77 -9.88 15.91
C PRO A 173 3.15 -10.25 16.48
N ARG A 174 4.08 -10.63 15.61
CA ARG A 174 5.46 -10.93 16.00
C ARG A 174 6.19 -9.65 16.44
N PRO A 175 7.10 -9.73 17.42
CA PRO A 175 7.81 -8.55 17.94
C PRO A 175 8.51 -7.72 16.87
N ALA A 176 9.12 -8.35 15.86
CA ALA A 176 9.81 -7.64 14.78
C ALA A 176 8.88 -6.79 13.93
N PHE A 177 7.66 -7.29 13.63
CA PHE A 177 6.66 -6.52 12.89
C PHE A 177 6.14 -5.35 13.70
N LEU A 178 5.82 -5.56 14.96
CA LEU A 178 5.34 -4.48 15.84
C LEU A 178 6.39 -3.41 16.02
N ALA A 179 7.64 -3.77 16.32
CA ALA A 179 8.74 -2.83 16.46
C ALA A 179 9.00 -1.98 15.20
N TYR A 180 8.74 -2.56 14.01
CA TYR A 180 8.90 -1.84 12.75
C TYR A 180 7.72 -0.91 12.46
N VAL A 181 6.46 -1.33 12.67
CA VAL A 181 5.30 -0.53 12.28
C VAL A 181 4.90 0.53 13.31
N GLU A 182 5.15 0.31 14.62
CA GLU A 182 4.76 1.26 15.66
C GLU A 182 5.32 2.67 15.45
N PRO A 183 6.63 2.87 15.17
CA PRO A 183 7.18 4.20 14.90
C PRO A 183 6.60 4.82 13.61
N LEU A 184 6.27 4.01 12.62
CA LEU A 184 5.69 4.47 11.36
C LEU A 184 4.26 5.03 11.57
N ARG A 185 3.48 4.41 12.46
CA ARG A 185 2.13 4.86 12.84
C ARG A 185 2.12 6.21 13.56
N GLU A 186 3.24 6.59 14.19
CA GLU A 186 3.38 7.87 14.89
C GLU A 186 3.62 9.05 13.94
N ARG A 187 3.90 8.81 12.66
CA ARG A 187 4.12 9.88 11.67
C ARG A 187 2.85 10.70 11.46
N ASN A 188 3.00 12.02 11.40
CA ASN A 188 1.87 12.93 11.21
C ASN A 188 1.10 12.64 9.90
N ALA A 189 1.80 12.31 8.82
CA ALA A 189 1.19 11.98 7.55
C ALA A 189 0.37 10.68 7.61
N TYR A 190 0.86 9.64 8.32
CA TYR A 190 0.11 8.42 8.57
C TYR A 190 -1.19 8.71 9.34
N LYS A 191 -1.11 9.49 10.44
CA LYS A 191 -2.27 9.86 11.25
C LYS A 191 -3.30 10.64 10.44
N ARG A 192 -2.87 11.65 9.66
CA ARG A 192 -3.78 12.41 8.76
C ARG A 192 -4.45 11.51 7.74
N ALA A 193 -3.68 10.62 7.09
CA ALA A 193 -4.23 9.68 6.12
C ALA A 193 -5.32 8.79 6.74
N LYS A 194 -5.08 8.27 7.95
CA LYS A 194 -6.06 7.47 8.69
C LYS A 194 -7.29 8.27 9.12
N GLU A 195 -7.13 9.50 9.56
CA GLU A 195 -8.24 10.40 9.91
C GLU A 195 -9.15 10.63 8.71
N ILE A 196 -8.59 10.93 7.54
CA ILE A 196 -9.35 11.15 6.30
C ILE A 196 -10.12 9.88 5.92
N ASP A 197 -9.45 8.72 5.85
CA ASP A 197 -10.09 7.47 5.44
C ASP A 197 -11.16 7.01 6.45
N ASN A 198 -10.92 7.17 7.76
CA ASN A 198 -11.88 6.82 8.80
C ASN A 198 -13.12 7.72 8.75
N ALA A 199 -12.97 9.02 8.50
CA ALA A 199 -14.09 9.93 8.33
C ALA A 199 -14.95 9.51 7.12
N LEU A 200 -14.34 9.20 5.98
CA LEU A 200 -15.05 8.73 4.79
C LEU A 200 -15.79 7.39 5.03
N ILE A 201 -15.18 6.47 5.78
CA ILE A 201 -15.83 5.20 6.16
C ILE A 201 -17.06 5.47 7.05
N ALA A 202 -16.93 6.35 8.04
CA ALA A 202 -18.03 6.69 8.94
C ALA A 202 -19.20 7.36 8.18
N GLU A 203 -18.91 8.27 7.26
CA GLU A 203 -19.91 8.91 6.39
C GLU A 203 -20.65 7.88 5.53
N ALA A 204 -19.91 6.96 4.90
CA ALA A 204 -20.52 5.91 4.08
C ALA A 204 -21.41 4.96 4.89
N GLN A 205 -21.00 4.60 6.10
CA GLN A 205 -21.79 3.76 7.01
C GLN A 205 -23.06 4.48 7.48
N ALA A 206 -22.97 5.77 7.82
CA ALA A 206 -24.13 6.56 8.19
C ALA A 206 -25.16 6.69 7.06
N ALA A 207 -24.68 6.91 5.82
CA ALA A 207 -25.55 6.96 4.64
C ALA A 207 -26.27 5.63 4.37
N SER A 208 -25.58 4.50 4.57
CA SER A 208 -26.15 3.16 4.38
C SER A 208 -27.15 2.75 5.46
N ALA A 209 -27.09 3.35 6.66
CA ALA A 209 -28.02 3.06 7.76
C ALA A 209 -29.36 3.82 7.63
N VAL A 210 -29.45 4.82 6.74
CA VAL A 210 -30.64 5.66 6.51
C VAL A 210 -31.40 5.23 5.24
N ALA A 211 -30.79 4.41 4.38
CA ALA A 211 -31.36 3.89 3.14
C ALA A 211 -32.03 2.53 3.34
#